data_4165e4bb6c4fd6d838dc6ef0479c85b1
#
_entry.id   4165e4bb6c4fd6d838dc6ef0479c85b1
#
_cell.length_a   1.000
_cell.length_b   1.000
_cell.length_c   1.000
_cell.angle_alpha   90.00
_cell.angle_beta   90.00
_cell.angle_gamma   90.00
#
_symmetry.space_group_name_H-M   'P 1'
#
loop_
_entity.id
_entity.type
_entity.pdbx_description
1 polymer ?
#
loop_
_entity_poly.entity_id
_entity_poly.type
_entity_poly.pdbx_seq_one_letter_code
_entity_poly.pdbx_strand_id
1 'polypeptide(L)'
;TVLANDEVVNGVSERGGYPVIQKKMQQWCLRTSAYSQRLLDGLNTIDWSDSIKETQKNWIGRSEGTEVEFSVKDSDVKFTIFTTRADTMFGVTFMVLAPESEYVQQVTTAEQKEEVEKYLDYVKKRTELDRMANHSVTGVFSGSYAINPFTGEAIPVWISEYVLAGYGTGAIMAVPAHD
;
A
#
# COMPACT_ATOMS: atom_id res chain seq x y z
N THR A 1 18.45 -9.28 -14.30
CA THR A 1 19.17 -8.41 -13.34
C THR A 1 18.15 -7.57 -12.59
N VAL A 2 18.33 -7.38 -11.31
CA VAL A 2 17.55 -6.45 -10.49
C VAL A 2 18.25 -5.09 -10.57
N LEU A 3 17.46 -4.04 -10.76
CA LEU A 3 17.92 -2.66 -10.82
C LEU A 3 17.42 -1.90 -9.59
N ALA A 4 18.23 -0.95 -9.13
CA ALA A 4 17.79 0.03 -8.15
C ALA A 4 16.83 1.05 -8.82
N ASN A 5 15.98 1.71 -8.02
CA ASN A 5 15.04 2.70 -8.55
C ASN A 5 15.74 3.81 -9.35
N ASP A 6 16.93 4.23 -8.91
CA ASP A 6 17.73 5.28 -9.59
C ASP A 6 18.29 4.85 -10.96
N GLU A 7 18.31 3.54 -11.25
CA GLU A 7 18.76 2.98 -12.52
C GLU A 7 17.62 2.81 -13.52
N VAL A 8 16.41 3.22 -13.18
CA VAL A 8 15.22 3.13 -14.04
C VAL A 8 14.70 4.51 -14.36
N VAL A 9 14.71 4.86 -15.64
CA VAL A 9 14.24 6.14 -16.14
C VAL A 9 13.15 5.90 -17.19
N ASN A 10 11.96 6.45 -16.98
CA ASN A 10 10.81 6.29 -17.89
C ASN A 10 10.48 4.81 -18.23
N GLY A 11 10.61 3.92 -17.27
CA GLY A 11 10.30 2.48 -17.43
C GLY A 11 11.36 1.68 -18.19
N VAL A 12 12.52 2.27 -18.45
CA VAL A 12 13.66 1.60 -19.08
C VAL A 12 14.91 1.72 -18.22
N SER A 13 15.85 0.78 -18.38
CA SER A 13 17.16 0.86 -17.71
C SER A 13 17.97 2.05 -18.25
N GLU A 14 18.59 2.81 -17.37
CA GLU A 14 19.50 3.92 -17.74
C GLU A 14 20.62 3.42 -18.67
N ARG A 15 21.15 2.23 -18.39
CA ARG A 15 22.14 1.58 -19.26
C ARG A 15 21.44 0.63 -20.22
N GLY A 16 21.51 0.94 -21.50
CA GLY A 16 21.05 0.10 -22.61
C GLY A 16 19.59 0.27 -22.99
N GLY A 17 18.78 1.06 -22.28
CA GLY A 17 17.40 1.38 -22.64
C GLY A 17 16.46 0.16 -22.68
N TYR A 18 16.74 -0.87 -21.90
CA TYR A 18 15.90 -2.09 -21.86
C TYR A 18 14.64 -1.86 -21.02
N PRO A 19 13.49 -2.38 -21.46
CA PRO A 19 12.26 -2.30 -20.67
C PRO A 19 12.42 -2.93 -19.28
N VAL A 20 11.98 -2.23 -18.24
CA VAL A 20 12.00 -2.69 -16.85
C VAL A 20 10.57 -2.91 -16.39
N ILE A 21 10.33 -4.04 -15.74
CA ILE A 21 9.03 -4.41 -15.18
C ILE A 21 9.18 -4.85 -13.72
N GLN A 22 8.17 -4.62 -12.93
CA GLN A 22 8.09 -5.20 -11.59
C GLN A 22 7.76 -6.69 -11.69
N LYS A 23 8.55 -7.51 -11.00
CA LYS A 23 8.38 -8.97 -10.99
C LYS A 23 8.65 -9.53 -9.60
N LYS A 24 7.76 -10.39 -9.12
CA LYS A 24 8.03 -11.20 -7.92
C LYS A 24 9.16 -12.17 -8.22
N MET A 25 10.22 -12.13 -7.46
CA MET A 25 11.36 -13.04 -7.60
C MET A 25 11.97 -13.37 -6.26
N GLN A 26 12.62 -14.53 -6.19
CA GLN A 26 13.32 -14.96 -4.99
C GLN A 26 14.67 -14.21 -4.90
N GLN A 27 14.86 -13.51 -3.80
CA GLN A 27 16.04 -12.69 -3.54
C GLN A 27 16.51 -12.85 -2.10
N TRP A 28 17.80 -12.66 -1.86
CA TRP A 28 18.31 -12.47 -0.51
C TRP A 28 17.90 -11.11 0.03
N CYS A 29 17.22 -11.11 1.16
CA CYS A 29 16.79 -9.90 1.83
C CYS A 29 17.22 -9.89 3.28
N LEU A 30 17.66 -8.73 3.78
CA LEU A 30 17.87 -8.51 5.20
C LEU A 30 16.54 -8.04 5.81
N ARG A 31 16.06 -8.73 6.84
CA ARG A 31 14.85 -8.35 7.58
C ARG A 31 15.19 -7.20 8.53
N THR A 32 15.40 -6.00 7.99
CA THR A 32 15.79 -4.80 8.76
C THR A 32 14.69 -4.39 9.74
N SER A 33 13.41 -4.54 9.38
CA SER A 33 12.27 -4.26 10.26
C SER A 33 12.25 -5.06 11.56
N ALA A 34 12.86 -6.24 11.60
CA ALA A 34 12.99 -7.03 12.84
C ALA A 34 13.87 -6.35 13.91
N TYR A 35 14.67 -5.36 13.52
CA TYR A 35 15.55 -4.60 14.42
C TYR A 35 14.97 -3.23 14.80
N SER A 36 13.84 -2.82 14.27
CA SER A 36 13.27 -1.49 14.45
C SER A 36 13.09 -1.12 15.92
N GLN A 37 12.50 -1.98 16.74
CA GLN A 37 12.34 -1.71 18.17
C GLN A 37 13.68 -1.62 18.89
N ARG A 38 14.62 -2.52 18.59
CA ARG A 38 15.96 -2.51 19.18
C ARG A 38 16.72 -1.23 18.83
N LEU A 39 16.57 -0.72 17.62
CA LEU A 39 17.17 0.55 17.21
C LEU A 39 16.56 1.74 17.97
N LEU A 40 15.23 1.77 18.15
CA LEU A 40 14.57 2.78 18.96
C LEU A 40 15.07 2.78 20.42
N ASP A 41 15.12 1.60 21.04
CA ASP A 41 15.59 1.44 22.42
C ASP A 41 17.05 1.87 22.55
N GLY A 42 17.87 1.55 21.56
CA GLY A 42 19.29 1.91 21.50
C GLY A 42 19.57 3.41 21.49
N LEU A 43 18.62 4.24 20.97
CA LEU A 43 18.76 5.71 21.00
C LEU A 43 18.86 6.27 22.42
N ASN A 44 18.36 5.56 23.43
CA ASN A 44 18.44 5.98 24.82
C ASN A 44 19.81 5.74 25.44
N THR A 45 20.66 4.91 24.81
CA THR A 45 21.98 4.50 25.32
C THR A 45 23.13 5.29 24.72
N ILE A 46 22.88 6.12 23.72
CA ILE A 46 23.89 6.88 22.99
C ILE A 46 23.83 8.37 23.31
N ASP A 47 24.98 9.02 23.33
CA ASP A 47 25.11 10.46 23.58
C ASP A 47 25.03 11.25 22.27
N TRP A 48 23.83 11.25 21.68
CA TRP A 48 23.50 12.07 20.51
C TRP A 48 22.59 13.22 20.90
N SER A 49 22.60 14.28 20.12
CA SER A 49 21.65 15.39 20.31
C SER A 49 20.21 14.92 20.12
N ASP A 50 19.28 15.56 20.81
CA ASP A 50 17.85 15.23 20.73
C ASP A 50 17.31 15.33 19.29
N SER A 51 17.78 16.33 18.52
CA SER A 51 17.40 16.50 17.13
C SER A 51 17.76 15.27 16.25
N ILE A 52 18.95 14.71 16.44
CA ILE A 52 19.36 13.51 15.70
C ILE A 52 18.54 12.31 16.14
N LYS A 53 18.34 12.15 17.45
CA LYS A 53 17.51 11.06 17.98
C LYS A 53 16.09 11.13 17.46
N GLU A 54 15.49 12.31 17.39
CA GLU A 54 14.13 12.51 16.86
C GLU A 54 14.06 12.21 15.36
N THR A 55 15.05 12.62 14.59
CA THR A 55 15.14 12.26 13.17
C THR A 55 15.18 10.74 12.97
N GLN A 56 15.95 10.01 13.80
CA GLN A 56 16.00 8.55 13.73
C GLN A 56 14.68 7.89 14.13
N LYS A 57 14.02 8.38 15.19
CA LYS A 57 12.69 7.90 15.61
C LYS A 57 11.66 8.07 14.48
N ASN A 58 11.63 9.26 13.87
CA ASN A 58 10.72 9.58 12.78
C ASN A 58 10.99 8.72 11.54
N TRP A 59 12.26 8.43 11.25
CA TRP A 59 12.65 7.53 10.16
C TRP A 59 12.18 6.09 10.39
N ILE A 60 12.34 5.57 11.62
CA ILE A 60 11.87 4.23 11.98
C ILE A 60 10.34 4.18 11.96
N GLY A 61 9.67 5.26 12.37
CA GLY A 61 8.25 5.47 12.17
C GLY A 61 7.37 4.47 12.93
N ARG A 62 7.69 4.17 14.22
CA ARG A 62 6.79 3.34 15.03
C ARG A 62 5.42 3.99 15.12
N SER A 63 4.39 3.25 14.72
CA SER A 63 2.99 3.65 14.90
C SER A 63 2.22 2.58 15.65
N GLU A 64 1.20 3.00 16.37
CA GLU A 64 0.26 2.14 17.08
C GLU A 64 -1.13 2.36 16.51
N GLY A 65 -1.85 1.29 16.27
CA GLY A 65 -3.18 1.36 15.67
C GLY A 65 -3.94 0.05 15.83
N THR A 66 -5.01 -0.07 15.09
CA THR A 66 -5.93 -1.20 15.13
C THR A 66 -5.99 -1.88 13.78
N GLU A 67 -5.95 -3.20 13.79
CA GLU A 67 -6.30 -3.99 12.62
C GLU A 67 -7.79 -4.24 12.60
N VAL A 68 -8.41 -4.07 11.44
CA VAL A 68 -9.83 -4.27 11.24
C VAL A 68 -10.08 -5.12 10.00
N GLU A 69 -10.87 -6.17 10.16
CA GLU A 69 -11.25 -7.05 9.07
C GLU A 69 -12.52 -6.54 8.38
N PHE A 70 -12.47 -6.45 7.07
CA PHE A 70 -13.61 -6.17 6.19
C PHE A 70 -13.97 -7.42 5.39
N SER A 71 -15.23 -7.78 5.39
CA SER A 71 -15.75 -8.87 4.55
C SER A 71 -16.21 -8.29 3.20
N VAL A 72 -15.92 -9.00 2.12
CA VAL A 72 -16.44 -8.65 0.79
C VAL A 72 -17.88 -9.14 0.69
N LYS A 73 -18.77 -8.26 0.23
CA LYS A 73 -20.19 -8.58 0.08
C LYS A 73 -20.39 -9.75 -0.89
N ASP A 74 -21.27 -10.67 -0.55
CA ASP A 74 -21.63 -11.85 -1.33
C ASP A 74 -20.42 -12.76 -1.70
N SER A 75 -19.38 -12.77 -0.84
CA SER A 75 -18.15 -13.54 -1.01
C SER A 75 -17.58 -13.98 0.36
N ASP A 76 -16.77 -15.03 0.35
CA ASP A 76 -16.01 -15.48 1.52
C ASP A 76 -14.68 -14.71 1.69
N VAL A 77 -14.37 -13.80 0.77
CA VAL A 77 -13.15 -13.00 0.80
C VAL A 77 -13.20 -11.98 1.93
N LYS A 78 -12.11 -11.93 2.68
CA LYS A 78 -11.89 -10.94 3.73
C LYS A 78 -10.51 -10.35 3.59
N PHE A 79 -10.37 -9.08 3.94
CA PHE A 79 -9.07 -8.42 4.02
C PHE A 79 -8.97 -7.54 5.25
N THR A 80 -7.78 -7.45 5.79
CA THR A 80 -7.50 -6.66 6.98
C THR A 80 -6.86 -5.34 6.60
N ILE A 81 -7.30 -4.25 7.21
CA ILE A 81 -6.63 -2.95 7.17
C ILE A 81 -5.95 -2.67 8.50
N PHE A 82 -4.93 -1.82 8.48
CA PHE A 82 -4.38 -1.20 9.67
C PHE A 82 -4.72 0.29 9.67
N THR A 83 -5.22 0.81 10.79
CA THR A 83 -5.51 2.24 10.94
C THR A 83 -5.06 2.76 12.30
N THR A 84 -4.52 3.98 12.33
CA THR A 84 -4.27 4.72 13.56
C THR A 84 -5.49 5.55 14.00
N ARG A 85 -6.52 5.63 13.15
CA ARG A 85 -7.73 6.42 13.35
C ARG A 85 -8.99 5.55 13.27
N ALA A 86 -9.08 4.53 14.14
CA ALA A 86 -10.25 3.66 14.23
C ALA A 86 -11.56 4.43 14.56
N ASP A 87 -11.44 5.58 15.19
CA ASP A 87 -12.56 6.49 15.52
C ASP A 87 -13.29 7.02 14.27
N THR A 88 -12.60 7.09 13.11
CA THR A 88 -13.17 7.61 11.86
C THR A 88 -13.91 6.56 11.02
N MET A 89 -13.94 5.31 11.44
CA MET A 89 -14.47 4.19 10.64
C MET A 89 -15.95 4.32 10.26
N PHE A 90 -16.73 5.06 11.05
CA PHE A 90 -18.13 5.36 10.71
C PHE A 90 -18.27 6.23 9.45
N GLY A 91 -17.23 6.98 9.09
CA GLY A 91 -17.19 7.87 7.92
C GLY A 91 -16.49 7.26 6.70
N VAL A 92 -16.18 5.97 6.70
CA VAL A 92 -15.55 5.30 5.56
C VAL A 92 -16.52 5.28 4.38
N THR A 93 -16.07 5.78 3.24
CA THR A 93 -16.88 5.88 2.02
C THR A 93 -16.45 4.90 0.93
N PHE A 94 -15.20 4.47 0.93
CA PHE A 94 -14.67 3.45 0.02
C PHE A 94 -13.41 2.80 0.58
N MET A 95 -13.08 1.64 0.03
CA MET A 95 -11.84 0.91 0.31
C MET A 95 -10.92 0.99 -0.89
N VAL A 96 -9.60 0.97 -0.64
CA VAL A 96 -8.61 0.97 -1.71
C VAL A 96 -7.59 -0.15 -1.47
N LEU A 97 -7.35 -0.95 -2.51
CA LEU A 97 -6.34 -1.99 -2.52
C LEU A 97 -5.13 -1.55 -3.35
N ALA A 98 -3.94 -1.95 -2.90
CA ALA A 98 -2.74 -1.82 -3.71
C ALA A 98 -2.84 -2.70 -4.96
N PRO A 99 -2.38 -2.25 -6.13
CA PRO A 99 -2.44 -3.02 -7.38
C PRO A 99 -1.72 -4.37 -7.31
N GLU A 100 -0.70 -4.47 -6.46
CA GLU A 100 0.11 -5.66 -6.24
C GLU A 100 -0.50 -6.64 -5.23
N SER A 101 -1.60 -6.26 -4.58
CA SER A 101 -2.28 -7.08 -3.57
C SER A 101 -2.87 -8.34 -4.20
N GLU A 102 -2.72 -9.47 -3.52
CA GLU A 102 -3.33 -10.74 -3.92
C GLU A 102 -4.87 -10.73 -3.88
N TYR A 103 -5.45 -9.81 -3.14
CA TYR A 103 -6.90 -9.63 -3.07
C TYR A 103 -7.49 -9.05 -4.36
N VAL A 104 -6.69 -8.35 -5.17
CA VAL A 104 -7.18 -7.69 -6.40
C VAL A 104 -7.90 -8.67 -7.32
N GLN A 105 -7.32 -9.85 -7.55
CA GLN A 105 -7.94 -10.86 -8.41
C GLN A 105 -9.20 -11.48 -7.78
N GLN A 106 -9.26 -11.54 -6.47
CA GLN A 106 -10.37 -12.14 -5.73
C GLN A 106 -11.60 -11.22 -5.66
N VAL A 107 -11.38 -9.90 -5.65
CA VAL A 107 -12.44 -8.89 -5.58
C VAL A 107 -12.85 -8.36 -6.96
N THR A 108 -12.11 -8.66 -8.02
CA THR A 108 -12.42 -8.19 -9.38
C THR A 108 -13.55 -9.01 -9.96
N THR A 109 -14.68 -8.36 -10.29
CA THR A 109 -15.79 -9.02 -10.95
C THR A 109 -15.52 -9.25 -12.43
N ALA A 110 -16.28 -10.15 -13.05
CA ALA A 110 -16.11 -10.49 -14.47
C ALA A 110 -16.32 -9.26 -15.38
N GLU A 111 -17.25 -8.38 -15.01
CA GLU A 111 -17.56 -7.15 -15.75
C GLU A 111 -16.44 -6.12 -15.70
N GLN A 112 -15.69 -6.06 -14.58
CA GLN A 112 -14.61 -5.09 -14.37
C GLN A 112 -13.23 -5.62 -14.75
N LYS A 113 -13.13 -6.89 -15.11
CA LYS A 113 -11.86 -7.58 -15.34
C LYS A 113 -10.99 -6.89 -16.39
N GLU A 114 -11.56 -6.50 -17.51
CA GLU A 114 -10.81 -5.85 -18.60
C GLU A 114 -10.24 -4.49 -18.17
N GLU A 115 -11.04 -3.69 -17.48
CA GLU A 115 -10.62 -2.37 -16.98
C GLU A 115 -9.54 -2.49 -15.91
N VAL A 116 -9.71 -3.45 -14.99
CA VAL A 116 -8.71 -3.74 -13.95
C VAL A 116 -7.39 -4.21 -14.57
N GLU A 117 -7.41 -5.14 -15.52
CA GLU A 117 -6.21 -5.62 -16.20
C GLU A 117 -5.47 -4.48 -16.93
N LYS A 118 -6.19 -3.61 -17.63
CA LYS A 118 -5.59 -2.41 -18.28
C LYS A 118 -4.91 -1.50 -17.24
N TYR A 119 -5.57 -1.28 -16.11
CA TYR A 119 -5.02 -0.46 -15.04
C TYR A 119 -3.78 -1.08 -14.41
N LEU A 120 -3.80 -2.38 -14.13
CA LEU A 120 -2.64 -3.11 -13.61
C LEU A 120 -1.44 -3.05 -14.57
N ASP A 121 -1.67 -3.17 -15.88
CA ASP A 121 -0.61 -3.07 -16.89
C ASP A 121 -0.03 -1.65 -17.02
N TYR A 122 -0.84 -0.64 -16.75
CA TYR A 122 -0.38 0.74 -16.64
C TYR A 122 0.54 0.90 -15.40
N VAL A 123 0.10 0.43 -14.24
CA VAL A 123 0.86 0.59 -12.98
C VAL A 123 2.17 -0.20 -12.98
N LYS A 124 2.22 -1.40 -13.58
CA LYS A 124 3.44 -2.23 -13.68
C LYS A 124 4.63 -1.52 -14.34
N LYS A 125 4.37 -0.48 -15.14
CA LYS A 125 5.40 0.29 -15.84
C LYS A 125 5.94 1.46 -15.00
N ARG A 126 5.35 1.73 -13.84
CA ARG A 126 5.70 2.84 -12.97
C ARG A 126 6.51 2.36 -11.78
N THR A 127 7.53 3.12 -11.42
CA THR A 127 8.31 2.89 -10.20
C THR A 127 7.57 3.43 -8.97
N GLU A 128 7.93 2.95 -7.78
CA GLU A 128 7.39 3.52 -6.53
C GLU A 128 7.73 5.02 -6.40
N LEU A 129 8.90 5.42 -6.87
CA LEU A 129 9.33 6.83 -6.88
C LEU A 129 8.41 7.68 -7.78
N ASP A 130 8.07 7.19 -8.98
CA ASP A 130 7.12 7.87 -9.87
C ASP A 130 5.74 7.99 -9.24
N ARG A 131 5.30 6.97 -8.52
CA ARG A 131 4.01 6.95 -7.81
C ARG A 131 3.98 7.94 -6.66
N MET A 132 5.08 8.05 -5.90
CA MET A 132 5.20 9.01 -4.78
C MET A 132 5.35 10.46 -5.27
N ALA A 133 6.01 10.68 -6.41
CA ALA A 133 6.22 12.02 -6.96
C ALA A 133 5.00 12.56 -7.71
N ASN A 134 4.17 11.69 -8.26
CA ASN A 134 2.99 12.09 -9.04
C ASN A 134 1.73 11.99 -8.20
N HIS A 135 1.20 13.11 -7.77
CA HIS A 135 -0.03 13.23 -6.98
C HIS A 135 -1.31 13.14 -7.82
N SER A 136 -1.25 12.66 -9.07
CA SER A 136 -2.48 12.44 -9.84
C SER A 136 -3.32 11.33 -9.22
N VAL A 137 -4.61 11.60 -9.05
CA VAL A 137 -5.56 10.60 -8.56
C VAL A 137 -5.90 9.66 -9.70
N THR A 138 -5.50 8.39 -9.56
CA THR A 138 -5.83 7.31 -10.50
C THR A 138 -6.39 6.12 -9.75
N GLY A 139 -7.22 5.32 -10.41
CA GLY A 139 -7.78 4.11 -9.83
C GLY A 139 -8.84 3.49 -10.71
N VAL A 140 -9.18 2.24 -10.41
CA VAL A 140 -10.22 1.50 -11.10
C VAL A 140 -11.14 0.82 -10.08
N PHE A 141 -12.43 0.77 -10.36
CA PHE A 141 -13.38 0.06 -9.53
C PHE A 141 -13.26 -1.46 -9.75
N SER A 142 -13.21 -2.23 -8.66
CA SER A 142 -13.09 -3.69 -8.75
C SER A 142 -14.39 -4.40 -9.14
N GLY A 143 -15.53 -3.73 -9.00
CA GLY A 143 -16.88 -4.32 -9.13
C GLY A 143 -17.44 -4.84 -7.81
N SER A 144 -16.62 -4.98 -6.78
CA SER A 144 -17.03 -5.51 -5.47
C SER A 144 -17.22 -4.44 -4.41
N TYR A 145 -17.94 -4.81 -3.37
CA TYR A 145 -18.19 -3.97 -2.20
C TYR A 145 -17.69 -4.68 -0.94
N ALA A 146 -17.13 -3.92 -0.02
CA ALA A 146 -16.80 -4.40 1.32
C ALA A 146 -17.89 -3.97 2.32
N ILE A 147 -18.10 -4.75 3.35
CA ILE A 147 -19.06 -4.40 4.41
C ILE A 147 -18.32 -3.68 5.53
N ASN A 148 -18.74 -2.47 5.83
CA ASN A 148 -18.23 -1.74 6.99
C ASN A 148 -18.70 -2.47 8.26
N PRO A 149 -17.78 -2.98 9.09
CA PRO A 149 -18.16 -3.80 10.26
C PRO A 149 -18.90 -3.02 11.34
N PHE A 150 -18.87 -1.68 11.32
CA PHE A 150 -19.54 -0.83 12.32
C PHE A 150 -20.91 -0.35 11.88
N THR A 151 -21.10 -0.06 10.58
CA THR A 151 -22.37 0.46 10.06
C THR A 151 -23.20 -0.59 9.35
N GLY A 152 -22.57 -1.68 8.90
CA GLY A 152 -23.21 -2.70 8.04
C GLY A 152 -23.40 -2.24 6.59
N GLU A 153 -22.94 -1.05 6.23
CA GLU A 153 -23.07 -0.52 4.87
C GLU A 153 -22.10 -1.16 3.90
N ALA A 154 -22.55 -1.37 2.68
CA ALA A 154 -21.69 -1.83 1.59
C ALA A 154 -20.99 -0.64 0.95
N ILE A 155 -19.66 -0.63 1.00
CA ILE A 155 -18.79 0.42 0.46
C ILE A 155 -17.95 -0.12 -0.70
N PRO A 156 -17.77 0.65 -1.81
CA PRO A 156 -17.07 0.17 -2.99
C PRO A 156 -15.58 -0.09 -2.72
N VAL A 157 -15.04 -1.12 -3.40
CA VAL A 157 -13.61 -1.47 -3.34
C VAL A 157 -12.93 -1.01 -4.62
N TRP A 158 -12.00 -0.10 -4.50
CA TRP A 158 -11.18 0.44 -5.58
C TRP A 158 -9.77 -0.16 -5.56
N ILE A 159 -9.10 -0.10 -6.69
CA ILE A 159 -7.69 -0.47 -6.85
C ILE A 159 -6.96 0.80 -7.30
N SER A 160 -5.94 1.21 -6.56
CA SER A 160 -5.20 2.43 -6.88
C SER A 160 -3.71 2.30 -6.55
N GLU A 161 -2.89 2.85 -7.43
CA GLU A 161 -1.44 2.97 -7.23
C GLU A 161 -1.05 3.90 -6.06
N TYR A 162 -1.99 4.67 -5.53
CA TYR A 162 -1.81 5.47 -4.33
C TYR A 162 -1.43 4.60 -3.11
N VAL A 163 -1.98 3.38 -3.03
CA VAL A 163 -1.65 2.43 -1.97
C VAL A 163 -0.43 1.60 -2.36
N LEU A 164 0.58 1.61 -1.49
CA LEU A 164 1.78 0.79 -1.67
C LEU A 164 1.62 -0.55 -0.96
N ALA A 165 1.89 -1.65 -1.65
CA ALA A 165 1.78 -3.00 -1.07
C ALA A 165 2.74 -3.26 0.10
N GLY A 166 3.84 -2.54 0.17
CA GLY A 166 4.83 -2.61 1.26
C GLY A 166 4.44 -1.80 2.51
N TYR A 167 3.34 -1.03 2.46
CA TYR A 167 2.86 -0.23 3.57
C TYR A 167 1.62 -0.86 4.20
N GLY A 168 1.72 -1.23 5.49
CA GLY A 168 0.63 -1.90 6.21
C GLY A 168 0.23 -3.24 5.56
N THR A 169 -1.06 -3.41 5.35
CA THR A 169 -1.67 -4.63 4.79
C THR A 169 -1.85 -4.56 3.26
N GLY A 170 -1.48 -3.44 2.62
CA GLY A 170 -1.78 -3.20 1.20
C GLY A 170 -3.24 -2.91 0.91
N ALA A 171 -4.03 -2.65 1.96
CA ALA A 171 -5.42 -2.23 1.89
C ALA A 171 -5.64 -1.06 2.85
N ILE A 172 -6.36 -0.05 2.42
CA ILE A 172 -6.70 1.12 3.24
C ILE A 172 -8.20 1.44 3.14
N MET A 173 -8.71 2.08 4.18
CA MET A 173 -10.01 2.73 4.16
C MET A 173 -9.84 4.19 3.78
N ALA A 174 -10.79 4.76 3.07
CA ALA A 174 -10.82 6.17 2.75
C ALA A 174 -11.96 6.87 3.52
N VAL A 175 -11.57 7.94 4.21
CA VAL A 175 -12.48 8.77 5.01
C VAL A 175 -12.32 10.23 4.60
N PRO A 176 -12.93 10.67 3.48
CA PRO A 176 -12.67 11.98 2.87
C PRO A 176 -12.86 13.20 3.80
N ALA A 177 -13.60 13.03 4.89
CA ALA A 177 -13.76 14.09 5.90
C ALA A 177 -12.54 14.24 6.84
N HIS A 178 -11.60 13.28 6.82
CA HIS A 178 -10.46 13.20 7.74
C HIS A 178 -9.13 12.88 7.06
N ASP A 179 -9.13 12.62 5.77
CA ASP A 179 -7.94 12.33 4.95
C ASP A 179 -7.33 13.61 4.35
#